data_c95871de837a7632bdcb42eb6b61540e
#
_entry.id   c95871de837a7632bdcb42eb6b61540e
#
_cell.length_a   1.000
_cell.length_b   1.000
_cell.length_c   1.000
_cell.angle_alpha   90.00
_cell.angle_beta   90.00
_cell.angle_gamma   90.00
#
_symmetry.space_group_name_H-M   'P 1'
#
loop_
_entity.id
_entity.type
_entity.pdbx_description
1 polymer ?
#
loop_
_entity_poly.entity_id
_entity_poly.type
_entity_poly.pdbx_seq_one_letter_code
_entity_poly.pdbx_strand_id
1 'polypeptide(L)'
;MEKKKINNINIVLIIIIVLLIVVPATIYIIKSHSDSMYLVINKRVIEQANNCYNDGKCDDKKILLKELIDKGYLEKIYDPISKELISLDSYVNLDNNEFIISQ
;
A
#
# COMPACT_ATOMS: atom_id res chain seq x y z
N MET A 1 6.71 -53.23 8.42
CA MET A 1 6.44 -52.79 8.36
C MET A 1 5.77 -52.22 7.71
N GLU A 2 5.27 -52.20 7.69
CA GLU A 2 4.66 -51.77 7.10
C GLU A 2 4.51 -50.76 6.87
N LYS A 3 4.93 -50.44 7.23
CA LYS A 3 4.91 -49.49 7.02
C LYS A 3 5.07 -48.91 6.17
N LYS A 4 5.30 -48.97 6.17
CA LYS A 4 5.51 -48.44 5.42
C LYS A 4 4.93 -48.19 4.42
N LYS A 5 4.65 -48.55 4.68
CA LYS A 5 3.85 -48.21 3.62
C LYS A 5 3.02 -47.06 3.89
N ILE A 6 3.70 -46.00 3.91
CA ILE A 6 2.99 -44.77 3.83
C ILE A 6 2.31 -44.80 2.51
N ASN A 7 1.04 -44.94 2.50
CA ASN A 7 0.31 -44.90 1.27
C ASN A 7 0.53 -43.57 0.61
N ASN A 8 0.72 -43.58 -0.70
CA ASN A 8 0.81 -42.35 -1.46
C ASN A 8 -0.43 -41.48 -1.22
N ILE A 9 -1.56 -42.08 -0.93
CA ILE A 9 -2.80 -41.36 -0.61
C ILE A 9 -2.63 -40.51 0.64
N ASN A 10 -1.98 -41.02 1.68
CA ASN A 10 -1.73 -40.27 2.90
C ASN A 10 -0.82 -39.08 2.67
N ILE A 11 0.22 -39.27 1.84
CA ILE A 11 1.14 -38.21 1.50
C ILE A 11 0.40 -37.12 0.71
N VAL A 12 -0.43 -37.50 -0.25
CA VAL A 12 -1.21 -36.56 -1.05
C VAL A 12 -2.18 -35.77 -0.16
N LEU A 13 -2.84 -36.45 0.79
CA LEU A 13 -3.75 -35.79 1.71
C LEU A 13 -3.03 -34.75 2.57
N ILE A 14 -1.85 -35.08 3.06
CA ILE A 14 -1.05 -34.16 3.86
C ILE A 14 -0.65 -32.95 3.03
N ILE A 15 -0.23 -33.15 1.80
CA ILE A 15 0.13 -32.05 0.90
C ILE A 15 -1.08 -31.15 0.64
N ILE A 16 -2.25 -31.72 0.40
CA ILE A 16 -3.46 -30.94 0.15
C ILE A 16 -3.83 -30.10 1.38
N ILE A 17 -3.75 -30.68 2.57
CA ILE A 17 -4.05 -29.98 3.81
C ILE A 17 -3.08 -28.81 4.02
N VAL A 18 -1.79 -29.02 3.78
CA VAL A 18 -0.77 -27.98 3.92
C VAL A 18 -1.05 -26.84 2.94
N LEU A 19 -1.39 -27.17 1.69
CA LEU A 19 -1.70 -26.15 0.69
C LEU A 19 -2.94 -25.35 1.06
N LEU A 20 -3.96 -26.00 1.63
CA LEU A 20 -5.18 -25.31 2.03
C LEU A 20 -4.95 -24.34 3.18
N ILE A 21 -3.91 -24.55 3.97
CA ILE A 21 -3.56 -23.65 5.07
C ILE A 21 -2.59 -22.55 4.58
N VAL A 22 -1.57 -22.93 3.83
CA VAL A 22 -0.50 -22.01 3.43
C VAL A 22 -0.96 -20.97 2.42
N VAL A 23 -1.74 -21.38 1.42
CA VAL A 23 -2.15 -20.47 0.35
C VAL A 23 -2.98 -19.30 0.88
N PRO A 24 -4.08 -19.51 1.64
CA PRO A 24 -4.84 -18.40 2.18
C PRO A 24 -4.04 -17.52 3.12
N ALA A 25 -3.16 -18.11 3.94
CA ALA A 25 -2.33 -17.35 4.86
C ALA A 25 -1.37 -16.43 4.11
N THR A 26 -0.78 -16.93 3.03
CA THR A 26 0.14 -16.15 2.20
C THR A 26 -0.59 -14.97 1.56
N ILE A 27 -1.77 -15.19 1.03
CA ILE A 27 -2.57 -14.14 0.41
C ILE A 27 -2.92 -13.06 1.43
N TYR A 28 -3.31 -13.47 2.64
CA TYR A 28 -3.64 -12.53 3.71
C TYR A 28 -2.43 -11.66 4.07
N ILE A 29 -1.26 -12.27 4.21
CA ILE A 29 -0.05 -11.53 4.58
C ILE A 29 0.32 -10.51 3.50
N ILE A 30 0.27 -10.91 2.22
CA ILE A 30 0.57 -10.01 1.11
C ILE A 30 -0.38 -8.83 1.08
N LYS A 31 -1.67 -9.07 1.25
CA LYS A 31 -2.68 -8.02 1.25
C LYS A 31 -2.48 -7.05 2.40
N SER A 32 -2.25 -7.58 3.60
CA SER A 32 -2.02 -6.75 4.79
C SER A 32 -0.77 -5.88 4.63
N HIS A 33 0.29 -6.44 4.07
CA HIS A 33 1.53 -5.70 3.83
C HIS A 33 1.32 -4.57 2.82
N SER A 34 0.58 -4.83 1.75
CA SER A 34 0.26 -3.81 0.75
C SER A 34 -0.52 -2.65 1.35
N ASP A 35 -1.54 -2.94 2.16
CA ASP A 35 -2.33 -1.91 2.82
C ASP A 35 -1.46 -1.05 3.74
N SER A 36 -0.51 -1.66 4.44
CA SER A 36 0.41 -0.93 5.31
C SER A 36 1.31 0.02 4.53
N MET A 37 1.80 -0.40 3.36
CA MET A 37 2.65 0.44 2.52
C MET A 37 1.89 1.67 2.02
N TYR A 38 0.64 1.49 1.58
CA TYR A 38 -0.19 2.62 1.14
C TYR A 38 -0.51 3.54 2.31
N LEU A 39 -0.74 2.99 3.49
CA LEU A 39 -1.03 3.79 4.67
C LEU A 39 0.13 4.73 5.02
N VAL A 40 1.36 4.23 4.94
CA VAL A 40 2.56 5.04 5.21
C VAL A 40 2.67 6.19 4.20
N ILE A 41 2.46 5.90 2.91
CA ILE A 41 2.52 6.92 1.87
C ILE A 41 1.43 7.96 2.08
N ASN A 42 0.20 7.53 2.33
CA ASN A 42 -0.92 8.44 2.56
C ASN A 42 -0.64 9.37 3.72
N LYS A 43 -0.15 8.82 4.82
CA LYS A 43 0.15 9.61 6.01
C LYS A 43 1.22 10.66 5.73
N ARG A 44 2.28 10.29 5.02
CA ARG A 44 3.36 11.21 4.69
C ARG A 44 2.87 12.34 3.80
N VAL A 45 2.09 12.02 2.77
CA VAL A 45 1.57 13.03 1.86
C VAL A 45 0.65 14.01 2.58
N ILE A 46 -0.25 13.50 3.43
CA ILE A 46 -1.16 14.33 4.20
C ILE A 46 -0.39 15.23 5.16
N GLU A 47 0.64 14.71 5.81
CA GLU A 47 1.47 15.48 6.72
C GLU A 47 2.16 16.64 6.01
N GLN A 48 2.74 16.36 4.85
CA GLN A 48 3.42 17.40 4.07
C GLN A 48 2.43 18.44 3.52
N ALA A 49 1.23 18.00 3.15
CA ALA A 49 0.19 18.92 2.71
C ALA A 49 -0.22 19.86 3.84
N ASN A 50 -0.37 19.33 5.06
CA ASN A 50 -0.66 20.15 6.22
C ASN A 50 0.46 21.15 6.49
N ASN A 51 1.72 20.73 6.35
CA ASN A 51 2.85 21.61 6.54
C ASN A 51 2.84 22.76 5.53
N CYS A 52 2.55 22.45 4.26
CA CYS A 52 2.48 23.45 3.21
C CYS A 52 1.37 24.48 3.49
N TYR A 53 0.22 23.99 3.92
CA TYR A 53 -0.90 24.85 4.25
C TYR A 53 -0.59 25.73 5.46
N ASN A 54 0.00 25.16 6.50
CA ASN A 54 0.34 25.89 7.71
C ASN A 54 1.43 26.92 7.49
N ASP A 55 2.35 26.65 6.55
CA ASP A 55 3.42 27.58 6.17
C ASP A 55 2.90 28.73 5.31
N GLY A 56 1.63 28.69 4.89
CA GLY A 56 1.06 29.70 4.03
C GLY A 56 1.45 29.59 2.57
N LYS A 57 2.06 28.49 2.17
CA LYS A 57 2.48 28.27 0.79
C LYS A 57 1.47 27.51 -0.05
N CYS A 58 0.50 26.89 0.59
CA CYS A 58 -0.65 26.26 -0.05
C CYS A 58 -1.89 26.95 0.43
N ASP A 59 -2.56 27.66 -0.47
CA ASP A 59 -3.71 28.51 -0.10
C ASP A 59 -5.03 27.76 -0.04
N ASP A 60 -5.06 26.57 -0.64
CA ASP A 60 -6.30 25.80 -0.75
C ASP A 60 -6.16 24.51 0.05
N LYS A 61 -7.29 23.99 0.53
CA LYS A 61 -7.33 22.73 1.25
C LYS A 61 -7.24 21.53 0.31
N LYS A 62 -7.49 21.74 -0.97
CA LYS A 62 -7.24 20.73 -1.99
C LYS A 62 -5.86 21.00 -2.59
N ILE A 63 -4.88 20.19 -2.19
CA ILE A 63 -3.49 20.40 -2.56
C ILE A 63 -3.05 19.26 -3.49
N LEU A 64 -2.64 19.62 -4.70
CA LEU A 64 -2.18 18.62 -5.67
C LEU A 64 -0.81 18.08 -5.29
N LEU A 65 -0.58 16.82 -5.60
CA LEU A 65 0.73 16.21 -5.39
C LEU A 65 1.81 16.96 -6.14
N LYS A 66 1.52 17.42 -7.36
CA LYS A 66 2.41 18.22 -8.14
C LYS A 66 2.84 19.49 -7.40
N GLU A 67 1.92 20.16 -6.75
CA GLU A 67 2.21 21.37 -6.00
C GLU A 67 3.18 21.11 -4.86
N LEU A 68 2.98 20.01 -4.11
CA LEU A 68 3.86 19.64 -3.02
C LEU A 68 5.27 19.33 -3.52
N ILE A 69 5.38 18.69 -4.67
CA ILE A 69 6.67 18.37 -5.27
C ILE A 69 7.35 19.64 -5.76
N ASP A 70 6.63 20.50 -6.45
CA ASP A 70 7.18 21.75 -6.98
C ASP A 70 7.66 22.70 -5.87
N LYS A 71 7.00 22.68 -4.73
CA LYS A 71 7.35 23.52 -3.59
C LYS A 71 8.36 22.88 -2.65
N GLY A 72 8.84 21.68 -2.95
CA GLY A 72 9.87 21.02 -2.21
C GLY A 72 9.45 20.29 -0.94
N TYR A 73 8.13 20.08 -0.74
CA TYR A 73 7.66 19.36 0.42
C TYR A 73 7.71 17.85 0.24
N LEU A 74 7.66 17.38 -0.99
CA LEU A 74 7.70 15.95 -1.31
C LEU A 74 8.59 15.72 -2.53
N GLU A 75 9.13 14.50 -2.60
CA GLU A 75 9.76 14.01 -3.80
C GLU A 75 8.75 13.19 -4.58
N LYS A 76 9.09 12.79 -5.80
CA LYS A 76 8.24 11.93 -6.60
C LYS A 76 7.92 10.64 -5.85
N ILE A 77 6.65 10.25 -5.87
CA ILE A 77 6.20 9.08 -5.15
C ILE A 77 5.86 7.97 -6.14
N TYR A 78 6.35 6.77 -5.85
CA TYR A 78 6.11 5.60 -6.67
C TYR A 78 5.18 4.65 -5.94
N ASP A 79 4.31 3.98 -6.69
CA ASP A 79 3.44 2.95 -6.13
C ASP A 79 4.31 1.82 -5.57
N PRO A 80 4.11 1.42 -4.30
CA PRO A 80 4.97 0.40 -3.69
C PRO A 80 4.81 -0.99 -4.33
N ILE A 81 3.73 -1.24 -5.03
CA ILE A 81 3.46 -2.54 -5.64
C ILE A 81 3.82 -2.53 -7.11
N SER A 82 3.26 -1.60 -7.89
CA SER A 82 3.50 -1.54 -9.34
C SER A 82 4.82 -0.88 -9.69
N LYS A 83 5.40 -0.10 -8.76
CA LYS A 83 6.63 0.67 -8.97
C LYS A 83 6.47 1.79 -10.00
N GLU A 84 5.26 2.09 -10.38
CA GLU A 84 4.99 3.18 -11.32
C GLU A 84 4.81 4.49 -10.56
N LEU A 85 5.12 5.59 -11.23
CA LEU A 85 4.98 6.91 -10.64
C LEU A 85 3.50 7.21 -10.36
N ILE A 86 3.21 7.65 -9.15
CA ILE A 86 1.85 8.06 -8.80
C ILE A 86 1.54 9.34 -9.56
N SER A 87 0.32 9.43 -10.10
CA SER A 87 -0.11 10.57 -10.89
C SER A 87 0.06 11.89 -10.13
N LEU A 88 0.61 12.89 -10.79
CA LEU A 88 0.78 14.21 -10.21
C LEU A 88 -0.55 14.94 -10.03
N ASP A 89 -1.60 14.45 -10.65
CA ASP A 89 -2.96 14.97 -10.48
C ASP A 89 -3.62 14.46 -9.18
N SER A 90 -2.99 13.54 -8.51
CA SER A 90 -3.45 13.09 -7.19
C SER A 90 -3.41 14.27 -6.22
N TYR A 91 -4.31 14.28 -5.26
CA TYR A 91 -4.43 15.43 -4.36
C TYR A 91 -4.77 15.02 -2.93
N VAL A 92 -4.49 15.92 -2.01
CA VAL A 92 -4.87 15.79 -0.61
C VAL A 92 -6.05 16.72 -0.34
N ASN A 93 -7.07 16.19 0.30
CA ASN A 93 -8.18 17.00 0.80
C ASN A 93 -8.00 17.17 2.31
N LEU A 94 -7.62 18.36 2.74
CA LEU A 94 -7.35 18.64 4.15
C LEU A 94 -8.62 18.72 4.99
N ASP A 95 -9.79 18.87 4.37
CA ASP A 95 -11.04 18.86 5.12
C ASP A 95 -11.31 17.50 5.77
N ASN A 96 -10.95 16.42 5.08
CA ASN A 96 -11.11 15.06 5.59
C ASN A 96 -9.78 14.37 5.91
N ASN A 97 -8.66 15.03 5.64
CA ASN A 97 -7.33 14.44 5.76
C ASN A 97 -7.21 13.16 4.92
N GLU A 98 -7.63 13.25 3.67
CA GLU A 98 -7.56 12.13 2.73
C GLU A 98 -6.61 12.45 1.59
N PHE A 99 -5.85 11.45 1.17
CA PHE A 99 -5.05 11.51 -0.04
C PHE A 99 -5.76 10.69 -1.12
N ILE A 100 -6.16 11.35 -2.20
CA ILE A 100 -6.91 10.71 -3.29
C ILE A 100 -5.98 10.55 -4.47
N ILE A 101 -5.75 9.30 -4.87
CA ILE A 101 -4.88 8.99 -6.00
C ILE A 101 -5.70 9.04 -7.27
N SER A 102 -5.29 9.92 -8.18
CA SER A 102 -5.90 10.04 -9.50
C SER A 102 -5.20 9.06 -10.44
N GLN A 103 -5.98 8.42 -11.29
CA GLN A 103 -5.42 7.49 -12.26
C GLN A 103 -5.79 7.88 -13.68
#